data_ee0110a873038fb9ef96daa4a9011357
#
_entry.id   ee0110a873038fb9ef96daa4a9011357
#
_cell.length_a   1.000
_cell.length_b   1.000
_cell.length_c   1.000
_cell.angle_alpha   90.00
_cell.angle_beta   90.00
_cell.angle_gamma   90.00
#
_symmetry.space_group_name_H-M   'P 1'
#
loop_
_entity.id
_entity.type
_entity.pdbx_description
1 polymer ?
#
loop_
_entity_poly.entity_id
_entity_poly.type
_entity_poly.pdbx_seq_one_letter_code
_entity_poly.pdbx_strand_id
1 'polypeptide(L)'
;MAVAKNAMEIFMVLDKSNCRECGEKTCLAFAGAVFCGTRRMSECSKLNAATLAQFASAGDGLLGQENDLETYISELKKQVVQLDYSTTAIRIGAQDNGDVLQMKILGKHFGVRKNGSFSTDLHLFPWLVIPFLQYVLNCQGEAVSGQWVSYRELPGGKEKYPLFKKRGEDVLRQLADRYTDFFDDILHMFDGRAVEKQFESDVSVILQPFPLVPIMICYWRPDEGLASSLNIFFDKSAGNNIGADSAFSLGTGLVQMLEKLATHHGF
;
A
#
# COMPACT_ATOMS: atom_id res chain seq x y z
N MET A 1 -25.80 12.65 -10.81
CA MET A 1 -26.04 11.88 -9.60
C MET A 1 -25.06 12.39 -8.55
N ALA A 2 -25.53 12.71 -7.35
CA ALA A 2 -24.67 13.31 -6.32
C ALA A 2 -23.95 12.21 -5.54
N VAL A 3 -22.63 12.18 -5.60
CA VAL A 3 -21.81 11.36 -4.71
C VAL A 3 -21.69 12.11 -3.39
N ALA A 4 -22.05 11.46 -2.28
CA ALA A 4 -21.92 12.05 -0.95
C ALA A 4 -20.43 12.31 -0.65
N LYS A 5 -20.10 13.55 -0.27
CA LYS A 5 -18.72 13.97 0.04
C LYS A 5 -18.25 13.51 1.42
N ASN A 6 -19.18 13.21 2.31
CA ASN A 6 -18.90 12.75 3.68
C ASN A 6 -20.15 12.06 4.28
N ALA A 7 -19.94 11.32 5.38
CA ALA A 7 -21.02 10.63 6.10
C ALA A 7 -22.12 11.58 6.63
N MET A 8 -21.80 12.85 6.87
CA MET A 8 -22.76 13.81 7.38
C MET A 8 -23.82 14.19 6.32
N GLU A 9 -23.44 14.26 5.03
CA GLU A 9 -24.39 14.46 3.93
C GLU A 9 -25.42 13.33 3.86
N ILE A 10 -24.98 12.11 4.05
CA ILE A 10 -25.85 10.93 4.15
C ILE A 10 -26.75 11.04 5.39
N PHE A 11 -26.17 11.39 6.55
CA PHE A 11 -26.91 11.53 7.79
C PHE A 11 -28.02 12.62 7.70
N MET A 12 -27.79 13.68 6.94
CA MET A 12 -28.77 14.77 6.79
C MET A 12 -30.05 14.34 6.08
N VAL A 13 -30.00 13.31 5.23
CA VAL A 13 -31.17 12.78 4.50
C VAL A 13 -31.85 11.60 5.19
N LEU A 14 -31.30 11.10 6.30
CA LEU A 14 -31.91 10.06 7.11
C LEU A 14 -32.97 10.63 8.05
N ASP A 15 -33.95 9.79 8.42
CA ASP A 15 -35.05 10.10 9.34
C ASP A 15 -34.61 10.46 10.80
N LYS A 16 -33.36 10.07 11.15
CA LYS A 16 -32.73 10.33 12.47
C LYS A 16 -33.45 9.69 13.66
N SER A 17 -34.40 8.80 13.42
CA SER A 17 -35.23 8.13 14.47
C SER A 17 -34.43 7.09 15.27
N ASN A 18 -33.24 6.67 14.78
CA ASN A 18 -32.43 5.60 15.37
C ASN A 18 -33.24 4.29 15.59
N CYS A 19 -34.13 3.97 14.65
CA CYS A 19 -35.07 2.81 14.73
C CYS A 19 -34.37 1.45 14.77
N ARG A 20 -33.10 1.35 14.35
CA ARG A 20 -32.25 0.14 14.30
C ARG A 20 -32.72 -0.90 13.30
N GLU A 21 -33.72 -0.64 12.47
CA GLU A 21 -34.23 -1.57 11.46
C GLU A 21 -33.17 -1.97 10.41
N CYS A 22 -32.21 -1.06 10.16
CA CYS A 22 -31.06 -1.31 9.27
C CYS A 22 -29.91 -2.09 9.94
N GLY A 23 -30.07 -2.52 11.21
CA GLY A 23 -29.05 -3.27 11.96
C GLY A 23 -27.99 -2.40 12.64
N GLU A 24 -27.96 -1.09 12.37
CA GLU A 24 -27.03 -0.17 13.02
C GLU A 24 -27.63 0.46 14.31
N LYS A 25 -26.76 0.79 15.28
CA LYS A 25 -27.21 1.32 16.57
C LYS A 25 -27.83 2.71 16.47
N THR A 26 -27.37 3.52 15.50
CA THR A 26 -27.85 4.89 15.27
C THR A 26 -27.85 5.21 13.78
N CYS A 27 -28.68 6.18 13.36
CA CYS A 27 -28.67 6.68 11.99
C CYS A 27 -27.32 7.31 11.59
N LEU A 28 -26.55 7.85 12.54
CA LEU A 28 -25.20 8.34 12.27
C LEU A 28 -24.21 7.19 12.00
N ALA A 29 -24.31 6.09 12.76
CA ALA A 29 -23.52 4.88 12.49
C ALA A 29 -23.87 4.28 11.13
N PHE A 30 -25.16 4.24 10.77
CA PHE A 30 -25.61 3.81 9.45
C PHE A 30 -25.07 4.74 8.34
N ALA A 31 -25.12 6.06 8.51
CA ALA A 31 -24.55 7.00 7.54
C ALA A 31 -23.04 6.79 7.34
N GLY A 32 -22.31 6.53 8.42
CA GLY A 32 -20.89 6.16 8.37
C GLY A 32 -20.65 4.85 7.62
N ALA A 33 -21.46 3.83 7.91
CA ALA A 33 -21.37 2.52 7.26
C ALA A 33 -21.70 2.60 5.76
N VAL A 34 -22.68 3.41 5.36
CA VAL A 34 -23.00 3.68 3.94
C VAL A 34 -21.87 4.45 3.26
N PHE A 35 -21.33 5.49 3.92
CA PHE A 35 -20.21 6.26 3.38
C PHE A 35 -18.95 5.40 3.20
N CYS A 36 -18.69 4.47 4.13
CA CYS A 36 -17.62 3.48 4.01
C CYS A 36 -17.97 2.31 3.05
N GLY A 37 -19.18 2.27 2.46
CA GLY A 37 -19.63 1.23 1.54
C GLY A 37 -19.91 -0.14 2.17
N THR A 38 -19.94 -0.24 3.50
CA THR A 38 -20.27 -1.48 4.23
C THR A 38 -21.78 -1.73 4.34
N ARG A 39 -22.58 -0.70 4.04
CA ARG A 39 -24.05 -0.75 3.97
C ARG A 39 -24.55 0.00 2.74
N ARG A 40 -25.77 -0.29 2.29
CA ARG A 40 -26.44 0.40 1.19
C ARG A 40 -27.54 1.34 1.72
N MET A 41 -27.73 2.45 1.05
CA MET A 41 -28.85 3.38 1.37
C MET A 41 -30.20 2.66 1.38
N SER A 42 -30.40 1.69 0.48
CA SER A 42 -31.63 0.90 0.37
C SER A 42 -31.94 0.01 1.58
N GLU A 43 -30.99 -0.18 2.49
CA GLU A 43 -31.20 -0.94 3.73
C GLU A 43 -31.93 -0.13 4.81
N CYS A 44 -32.11 1.18 4.62
CA CYS A 44 -32.90 2.00 5.50
C CYS A 44 -34.38 2.01 5.06
N SER A 45 -35.26 1.34 5.84
CA SER A 45 -36.70 1.24 5.58
C SER A 45 -37.44 2.58 5.60
N LYS A 46 -36.84 3.64 6.18
CA LYS A 46 -37.45 4.98 6.33
C LYS A 46 -37.15 5.92 5.15
N LEU A 47 -36.32 5.49 4.19
CA LEU A 47 -36.00 6.33 3.04
C LEU A 47 -37.03 6.14 1.91
N ASN A 48 -37.43 7.26 1.30
CA ASN A 48 -38.31 7.25 0.15
C ASN A 48 -37.55 6.99 -1.16
N ALA A 49 -38.27 6.57 -2.20
CA ALA A 49 -37.69 6.22 -3.48
C ALA A 49 -36.94 7.39 -4.17
N ALA A 50 -37.36 8.65 -3.94
CA ALA A 50 -36.71 9.81 -4.51
C ALA A 50 -35.32 10.04 -3.88
N THR A 51 -35.22 9.90 -2.56
CA THR A 51 -33.95 10.01 -1.85
C THR A 51 -33.02 8.84 -2.22
N LEU A 52 -33.55 7.62 -2.34
CA LEU A 52 -32.78 6.47 -2.80
C LEU A 52 -32.24 6.68 -4.21
N ALA A 53 -33.04 7.22 -5.15
CA ALA A 53 -32.59 7.53 -6.50
C ALA A 53 -31.50 8.62 -6.55
N GLN A 54 -31.55 9.59 -5.62
CA GLN A 54 -30.56 10.67 -5.51
C GLN A 54 -29.19 10.15 -5.03
N PHE A 55 -29.19 9.15 -4.16
CA PHE A 55 -28.01 8.55 -3.55
C PHE A 55 -27.77 7.08 -3.98
N ALA A 56 -28.34 6.66 -5.11
CA ALA A 56 -28.20 5.28 -5.60
C ALA A 56 -26.74 4.81 -5.76
N SER A 57 -25.82 5.76 -5.95
CA SER A 57 -24.37 5.51 -6.01
C SER A 57 -23.64 5.64 -4.65
N ALA A 58 -24.34 6.06 -3.58
CA ALA A 58 -23.68 6.31 -2.28
C ALA A 58 -23.33 5.03 -1.50
N GLY A 59 -23.91 3.87 -1.86
CA GLY A 59 -23.56 2.56 -1.27
C GLY A 59 -22.67 1.70 -2.17
N ASP A 60 -22.43 2.12 -3.40
CA ASP A 60 -21.49 1.46 -4.32
C ASP A 60 -20.03 1.91 -4.12
N GLY A 61 -19.77 2.78 -3.13
CA GLY A 61 -18.46 3.40 -2.95
C GLY A 61 -17.31 2.41 -2.74
N LEU A 62 -17.49 1.33 -1.97
CA LEU A 62 -16.47 0.29 -1.84
C LEU A 62 -16.52 -0.69 -3.01
N LEU A 63 -17.71 -1.09 -3.46
CA LEU A 63 -17.86 -1.93 -4.66
C LEU A 63 -17.46 -1.16 -5.92
N GLY A 64 -17.71 0.15 -5.98
CA GLY A 64 -17.21 1.02 -7.03
C GLY A 64 -15.70 1.18 -6.97
N GLN A 65 -15.11 1.37 -5.80
CA GLN A 65 -13.65 1.46 -5.64
C GLN A 65 -12.95 0.12 -5.91
N GLU A 66 -13.55 -1.01 -5.53
CA GLU A 66 -13.01 -2.34 -5.88
C GLU A 66 -13.10 -2.59 -7.40
N ASN A 67 -14.23 -2.30 -8.03
CA ASN A 67 -14.38 -2.40 -9.47
C ASN A 67 -13.45 -1.44 -10.24
N ASP A 68 -13.27 -0.21 -9.75
CA ASP A 68 -12.34 0.76 -10.33
C ASP A 68 -10.90 0.27 -10.19
N LEU A 69 -10.57 -0.34 -9.05
CA LEU A 69 -9.24 -0.87 -8.77
C LEU A 69 -8.95 -2.12 -9.64
N GLU A 70 -9.90 -3.05 -9.74
CA GLU A 70 -9.77 -4.22 -10.62
C GLU A 70 -9.66 -3.80 -12.10
N THR A 71 -10.45 -2.83 -12.52
CA THR A 71 -10.38 -2.24 -13.87
C THR A 71 -9.01 -1.63 -14.11
N TYR A 72 -8.49 -0.85 -13.17
CA TYR A 72 -7.16 -0.25 -13.26
C TYR A 72 -6.05 -1.30 -13.36
N ILE A 73 -6.09 -2.33 -12.50
CA ILE A 73 -5.14 -3.45 -12.57
C ILE A 73 -5.25 -4.18 -13.91
N SER A 74 -6.46 -4.38 -14.43
CA SER A 74 -6.68 -5.01 -15.73
C SER A 74 -6.07 -4.20 -16.88
N GLU A 75 -6.21 -2.86 -16.84
CA GLU A 75 -5.59 -1.98 -17.84
C GLU A 75 -4.06 -2.01 -17.77
N LEU A 76 -3.47 -1.97 -16.58
CA LEU A 76 -2.02 -2.12 -16.41
C LEU A 76 -1.52 -3.47 -16.94
N LYS A 77 -2.23 -4.57 -16.66
CA LYS A 77 -1.91 -5.90 -17.20
C LYS A 77 -1.92 -5.93 -18.72
N LYS A 78 -2.95 -5.33 -19.35
CA LYS A 78 -3.03 -5.24 -20.82
C LYS A 78 -1.81 -4.56 -21.43
N GLN A 79 -1.29 -3.52 -20.77
CA GLN A 79 -0.08 -2.84 -21.21
C GLN A 79 1.16 -3.70 -21.01
N VAL A 80 1.30 -4.35 -19.85
CA VAL A 80 2.45 -5.19 -19.53
C VAL A 80 2.60 -6.37 -20.49
N VAL A 81 1.50 -7.02 -20.88
CA VAL A 81 1.56 -8.18 -21.80
C VAL A 81 1.95 -7.81 -23.24
N GLN A 82 1.93 -6.52 -23.60
CA GLN A 82 2.39 -6.03 -24.90
C GLN A 82 3.90 -5.76 -24.94
N LEU A 83 4.57 -5.78 -23.78
CA LEU A 83 6.00 -5.51 -23.70
C LEU A 83 6.81 -6.68 -24.27
N ASP A 84 7.97 -6.36 -24.84
CA ASP A 84 9.01 -7.35 -25.07
C ASP A 84 9.66 -7.70 -23.73
N TYR A 85 9.44 -8.93 -23.26
CA TYR A 85 9.91 -9.38 -21.95
C TYR A 85 11.43 -9.45 -21.86
N SER A 86 12.12 -9.73 -22.97
CA SER A 86 13.58 -9.84 -22.95
C SER A 86 14.26 -8.49 -22.70
N THR A 87 13.85 -7.46 -23.41
CA THR A 87 14.36 -6.08 -23.20
C THR A 87 13.89 -5.48 -21.88
N THR A 88 12.64 -5.76 -21.50
CA THR A 88 12.08 -5.31 -20.22
C THR A 88 12.83 -5.93 -19.05
N ALA A 89 13.14 -7.24 -19.10
CA ALA A 89 13.86 -7.95 -18.03
C ALA A 89 15.21 -7.29 -17.74
N ILE A 90 15.97 -6.96 -18.78
CA ILE A 90 17.27 -6.28 -18.65
C ILE A 90 17.08 -4.91 -17.96
N ARG A 91 16.09 -4.15 -18.39
CA ARG A 91 15.83 -2.79 -17.89
C ARG A 91 15.46 -2.78 -16.41
N ILE A 92 14.66 -3.74 -15.94
CA ILE A 92 14.11 -3.74 -14.57
C ILE A 92 14.83 -4.70 -13.61
N GLY A 93 15.90 -5.37 -14.06
CA GLY A 93 16.60 -6.36 -13.24
C GLY A 93 15.80 -7.66 -13.01
N ALA A 94 14.92 -8.01 -13.95
CA ALA A 94 14.12 -9.23 -13.94
C ALA A 94 14.74 -10.32 -14.81
N GLN A 95 14.07 -11.47 -14.88
CA GLN A 95 14.42 -12.60 -15.76
C GLN A 95 13.25 -12.87 -16.72
N ASP A 96 13.57 -13.07 -17.99
CA ASP A 96 12.64 -13.56 -18.99
C ASP A 96 12.79 -15.10 -19.08
N ASN A 97 11.75 -15.81 -18.67
CA ASN A 97 11.69 -17.28 -18.76
C ASN A 97 10.80 -17.73 -19.93
N GLY A 98 10.72 -16.93 -21.00
CA GLY A 98 9.93 -17.18 -22.21
C GLY A 98 8.47 -16.79 -22.08
N ASP A 99 7.72 -17.38 -21.17
CA ASP A 99 6.30 -17.06 -20.88
C ASP A 99 6.12 -16.11 -19.69
N VAL A 100 7.11 -16.03 -18.81
CA VAL A 100 7.03 -15.31 -17.53
C VAL A 100 8.14 -14.29 -17.41
N LEU A 101 7.78 -13.03 -17.20
CA LEU A 101 8.70 -12.01 -16.70
C LEU A 101 8.72 -12.11 -15.17
N GLN A 102 9.84 -12.56 -14.61
CA GLN A 102 9.98 -12.93 -13.19
C GLN A 102 11.06 -12.13 -12.48
N MET A 103 10.82 -11.76 -11.24
CA MET A 103 11.79 -11.13 -10.35
C MET A 103 11.59 -11.58 -8.90
N LYS A 104 12.50 -11.21 -8.02
CA LYS A 104 12.29 -11.32 -6.58
C LYS A 104 11.67 -10.01 -6.04
N ILE A 105 10.65 -10.16 -5.21
CA ILE A 105 10.00 -9.10 -4.44
C ILE A 105 10.07 -9.50 -2.97
N LEU A 106 10.77 -8.72 -2.15
CA LEU A 106 10.97 -9.06 -0.73
C LEU A 106 11.43 -10.52 -0.56
N GLY A 107 12.41 -10.94 -1.34
CA GLY A 107 12.95 -12.29 -1.32
C GLY A 107 12.11 -13.40 -1.96
N LYS A 108 10.86 -13.13 -2.35
CA LYS A 108 9.93 -14.12 -2.93
C LYS A 108 9.81 -13.97 -4.45
N HIS A 109 9.59 -15.07 -5.15
CA HIS A 109 9.35 -15.03 -6.58
C HIS A 109 8.02 -14.40 -6.93
N PHE A 110 8.05 -13.47 -7.85
CA PHE A 110 6.87 -12.78 -8.38
C PHE A 110 7.03 -12.54 -9.87
N GLY A 111 6.03 -12.88 -10.65
CA GLY A 111 6.11 -12.70 -12.10
C GLY A 111 4.75 -12.47 -12.74
N VAL A 112 4.78 -12.04 -13.99
CA VAL A 112 3.62 -11.90 -14.85
C VAL A 112 3.81 -12.69 -16.14
N ARG A 113 2.81 -13.49 -16.52
CA ARG A 113 2.78 -14.27 -17.74
C ARG A 113 2.32 -13.44 -18.93
N LYS A 114 2.64 -13.89 -20.14
CA LYS A 114 2.16 -13.28 -21.39
C LYS A 114 0.64 -13.24 -21.53
N ASN A 115 -0.09 -14.06 -20.79
CA ASN A 115 -1.55 -14.02 -20.70
C ASN A 115 -2.10 -13.05 -19.63
N GLY A 116 -1.22 -12.31 -18.93
CA GLY A 116 -1.58 -11.38 -17.86
C GLY A 116 -1.85 -12.01 -16.49
N SER A 117 -1.72 -13.34 -16.34
CA SER A 117 -1.82 -13.97 -15.04
C SER A 117 -0.52 -13.80 -14.23
N PHE A 118 -0.63 -13.71 -12.91
CA PHE A 118 0.54 -13.68 -12.05
C PHE A 118 1.09 -15.07 -11.79
N SER A 119 2.39 -15.15 -11.58
CA SER A 119 3.13 -16.36 -11.20
C SER A 119 3.84 -16.10 -9.88
N THR A 120 3.17 -16.41 -8.78
CA THR A 120 3.67 -16.14 -7.41
C THR A 120 2.89 -16.96 -6.39
N ASP A 121 3.53 -17.23 -5.24
CA ASP A 121 2.91 -17.80 -4.06
C ASP A 121 2.47 -16.71 -3.05
N LEU A 122 2.74 -15.43 -3.37
CA LEU A 122 2.33 -14.30 -2.54
C LEU A 122 0.84 -13.96 -2.75
N HIS A 123 0.19 -13.53 -1.68
CA HIS A 123 -1.15 -12.94 -1.81
C HIS A 123 -1.11 -11.66 -2.65
N LEU A 124 -2.05 -11.56 -3.59
CA LEU A 124 -2.14 -10.46 -4.54
C LEU A 124 -2.85 -9.25 -3.91
N PHE A 125 -2.14 -8.49 -3.10
CA PHE A 125 -2.66 -7.24 -2.55
C PHE A 125 -2.47 -6.08 -3.53
N PRO A 126 -3.46 -5.18 -3.67
CA PRO A 126 -3.34 -4.01 -4.56
C PRO A 126 -2.10 -3.15 -4.31
N TRP A 127 -1.71 -2.98 -3.03
CA TRP A 127 -0.51 -2.20 -2.65
C TRP A 127 0.81 -2.83 -3.16
N LEU A 128 0.80 -4.09 -3.56
CA LEU A 128 1.94 -4.78 -4.15
C LEU A 128 1.79 -4.91 -5.68
N VAL A 129 0.58 -5.31 -6.13
CA VAL A 129 0.28 -5.58 -7.55
C VAL A 129 0.41 -4.31 -8.40
N ILE A 130 -0.14 -3.18 -7.93
CA ILE A 130 -0.10 -1.93 -8.69
C ILE A 130 1.33 -1.39 -8.81
N PRO A 131 2.11 -1.23 -7.73
CA PRO A 131 3.52 -0.86 -7.84
C PRO A 131 4.34 -1.81 -8.69
N PHE A 132 4.08 -3.13 -8.64
CA PHE A 132 4.75 -4.11 -9.50
C PHE A 132 4.48 -3.84 -10.98
N LEU A 133 3.21 -3.71 -11.38
CA LEU A 133 2.85 -3.45 -12.78
C LEU A 133 3.40 -2.10 -13.26
N GLN A 134 3.34 -1.08 -12.41
CA GLN A 134 3.92 0.23 -12.71
C GLN A 134 5.44 0.18 -12.82
N TYR A 135 6.12 -0.59 -11.96
CA TYR A 135 7.55 -0.83 -12.05
C TYR A 135 7.93 -1.50 -13.38
N VAL A 136 7.19 -2.55 -13.78
CA VAL A 136 7.42 -3.22 -15.06
C VAL A 136 7.25 -2.26 -16.24
N LEU A 137 6.24 -1.38 -16.20
CA LEU A 137 5.93 -0.43 -17.28
C LEU A 137 6.91 0.74 -17.32
N ASN A 138 7.21 1.36 -16.19
CA ASN A 138 7.75 2.71 -16.11
C ASN A 138 9.17 2.80 -15.55
N CYS A 139 9.72 1.73 -14.94
CA CYS A 139 11.08 1.74 -14.40
C CYS A 139 12.08 2.15 -15.48
N GLN A 140 12.92 3.13 -15.16
CA GLN A 140 13.91 3.67 -16.09
C GLN A 140 15.19 2.83 -16.16
N GLY A 141 15.35 1.83 -15.29
CA GLY A 141 16.56 1.01 -15.22
C GLY A 141 17.75 1.76 -14.60
N GLU A 142 17.49 2.80 -13.83
CA GLU A 142 18.56 3.51 -13.14
C GLU A 142 19.22 2.61 -12.09
N ALA A 143 20.53 2.50 -12.16
CA ALA A 143 21.28 1.67 -11.22
C ALA A 143 21.13 2.20 -9.78
N VAL A 144 21.07 1.29 -8.82
CA VAL A 144 21.05 1.63 -7.40
C VAL A 144 22.28 2.47 -7.06
N SER A 145 22.05 3.66 -6.52
CA SER A 145 23.10 4.67 -6.29
C SER A 145 23.84 4.50 -4.97
N GLY A 146 23.21 3.83 -3.98
CA GLY A 146 23.67 3.77 -2.60
C GLY A 146 23.47 5.10 -1.83
N GLN A 147 22.83 6.10 -2.44
CA GLN A 147 22.46 7.36 -1.78
C GLN A 147 21.06 7.26 -1.20
N TRP A 148 20.96 7.33 0.11
CA TRP A 148 19.70 7.19 0.82
C TRP A 148 19.03 8.54 1.04
N VAL A 149 17.77 8.63 0.62
CA VAL A 149 16.93 9.83 0.73
C VAL A 149 15.63 9.49 1.45
N SER A 150 15.10 10.42 2.21
CA SER A 150 13.79 10.28 2.83
C SER A 150 12.70 10.34 1.76
N TYR A 151 11.54 9.73 2.01
CA TYR A 151 10.40 9.79 1.11
C TYR A 151 10.06 11.21 0.62
N ARG A 152 10.18 12.21 1.49
CA ARG A 152 9.90 13.62 1.16
C ARG A 152 10.84 14.21 0.11
N GLU A 153 12.01 13.60 -0.09
CA GLU A 153 13.03 14.06 -1.04
C GLU A 153 12.87 13.41 -2.42
N LEU A 154 12.03 12.37 -2.53
CA LEU A 154 11.63 11.84 -3.82
C LEU A 154 10.80 12.88 -4.58
N PRO A 155 10.95 12.99 -5.91
CA PRO A 155 10.11 13.87 -6.73
C PRO A 155 8.62 13.61 -6.50
N GLY A 156 7.87 14.62 -6.02
CA GLY A 156 6.44 14.49 -5.66
C GLY A 156 6.16 13.91 -4.27
N GLY A 157 7.18 13.60 -3.47
CA GLY A 157 7.01 12.99 -2.14
C GLY A 157 6.67 14.00 -1.03
N LYS A 158 7.06 15.27 -1.19
CA LYS A 158 6.98 16.29 -0.14
C LYS A 158 5.57 16.49 0.40
N GLU A 159 4.57 16.62 -0.46
CA GLU A 159 3.18 16.86 -0.08
C GLU A 159 2.57 15.66 0.64
N LYS A 160 2.98 14.45 0.28
CA LYS A 160 2.45 13.19 0.84
C LYS A 160 3.22 12.71 2.07
N TYR A 161 4.36 13.32 2.39
CA TYR A 161 5.22 12.86 3.49
C TYR A 161 4.53 12.85 4.86
N PRO A 162 3.71 13.84 5.27
CA PRO A 162 3.02 13.75 6.56
C PRO A 162 2.13 12.50 6.67
N LEU A 163 1.50 12.08 5.56
CA LEU A 163 0.67 10.89 5.52
C LEU A 163 1.52 9.62 5.48
N PHE A 164 2.63 9.63 4.73
CA PHE A 164 3.61 8.54 4.71
C PHE A 164 4.19 8.29 6.09
N LYS A 165 4.62 9.35 6.77
CA LYS A 165 5.12 9.27 8.15
C LYS A 165 4.09 8.64 9.07
N LYS A 166 2.86 9.14 9.07
CA LYS A 166 1.78 8.66 9.95
C LYS A 166 1.40 7.19 9.69
N ARG A 167 1.34 6.75 8.42
CA ARG A 167 0.89 5.40 8.04
C ARG A 167 2.02 4.38 7.86
N GLY A 168 3.24 4.86 7.71
CA GLY A 168 4.44 4.06 7.54
C GLY A 168 5.33 4.15 8.78
N GLU A 169 6.13 5.22 8.87
CA GLU A 169 7.19 5.34 9.88
C GLU A 169 6.68 5.25 11.33
N ASP A 170 5.60 5.98 11.68
CA ASP A 170 5.09 5.99 13.05
C ASP A 170 4.48 4.62 13.46
N VAL A 171 3.84 3.91 12.53
CA VAL A 171 3.30 2.56 12.80
C VAL A 171 4.45 1.56 12.94
N LEU A 172 5.42 1.59 12.03
CA LEU A 172 6.58 0.69 12.07
C LEU A 172 7.41 0.91 13.35
N ARG A 173 7.57 2.17 13.78
CA ARG A 173 8.21 2.51 15.05
C ARG A 173 7.49 1.87 16.23
N GLN A 174 6.15 1.94 16.28
CA GLN A 174 5.37 1.33 17.35
C GLN A 174 5.53 -0.19 17.39
N LEU A 175 5.63 -0.85 16.24
CA LEU A 175 5.92 -2.28 16.15
C LEU A 175 7.33 -2.59 16.70
N ALA A 176 8.32 -1.81 16.28
CA ALA A 176 9.70 -1.95 16.75
C ALA A 176 9.86 -1.71 18.27
N ASP A 177 9.09 -0.76 18.82
CA ASP A 177 9.06 -0.50 20.27
C ASP A 177 8.42 -1.66 21.06
N ARG A 178 7.47 -2.36 20.45
CA ARG A 178 6.66 -3.38 21.13
C ARG A 178 7.27 -4.77 21.05
N TYR A 179 7.92 -5.13 19.96
CA TYR A 179 8.41 -6.49 19.71
C TYR A 179 9.94 -6.50 19.67
N THR A 180 10.56 -7.30 20.56
CA THR A 180 12.01 -7.32 20.76
C THR A 180 12.77 -7.83 19.54
N ASP A 181 12.24 -8.87 18.89
CA ASP A 181 12.90 -9.56 17.77
C ASP A 181 12.41 -9.06 16.39
N PHE A 182 11.65 -7.94 16.39
CA PHE A 182 10.99 -7.41 15.20
C PHE A 182 11.90 -7.29 13.96
N PHE A 183 13.10 -6.76 14.14
CA PHE A 183 14.01 -6.59 13.00
C PHE A 183 14.59 -7.91 12.50
N ASP A 184 14.87 -8.85 13.39
CA ASP A 184 15.35 -10.18 13.01
C ASP A 184 14.28 -10.96 12.25
N ASP A 185 13.01 -10.85 12.68
CA ASP A 185 11.87 -11.45 12.00
C ASP A 185 11.66 -10.89 10.58
N ILE A 186 11.69 -9.57 10.42
CA ILE A 186 11.53 -8.98 9.07
C ILE A 186 12.71 -9.28 8.16
N LEU A 187 13.95 -9.36 8.68
CA LEU A 187 15.11 -9.76 7.91
C LEU A 187 14.96 -11.20 7.39
N HIS A 188 14.55 -12.10 8.26
CA HIS A 188 14.32 -13.50 7.89
C HIS A 188 13.14 -13.66 6.91
N MET A 189 12.04 -12.97 7.17
CA MET A 189 10.81 -13.07 6.38
C MET A 189 11.00 -12.54 4.94
N PHE A 190 11.74 -11.46 4.77
CA PHE A 190 11.86 -10.72 3.52
C PHE A 190 13.22 -10.82 2.84
N ASP A 191 14.06 -11.77 3.25
CA ASP A 191 15.42 -11.93 2.73
C ASP A 191 16.19 -10.58 2.78
N GLY A 192 16.00 -9.90 3.93
CA GLY A 192 16.63 -8.61 4.19
C GLY A 192 18.06 -8.77 4.69
N ARG A 193 18.75 -7.66 4.82
CA ARG A 193 20.11 -7.65 5.39
C ARG A 193 20.27 -6.53 6.42
N ALA A 194 20.88 -6.87 7.56
CA ALA A 194 21.42 -5.87 8.46
C ALA A 194 22.66 -5.22 7.82
N VAL A 195 22.82 -3.93 8.04
CA VAL A 195 23.99 -3.17 7.55
C VAL A 195 24.62 -2.40 8.70
N GLU A 196 25.83 -1.88 8.47
CA GLU A 196 26.45 -0.96 9.42
C GLU A 196 25.52 0.21 9.70
N LYS A 197 25.58 0.72 10.94
CA LYS A 197 24.73 1.82 11.41
C LYS A 197 24.80 3.02 10.46
N GLN A 198 23.66 3.37 9.92
CA GLN A 198 23.50 4.53 9.06
C GLN A 198 22.83 5.66 9.86
N PHE A 199 23.18 6.91 9.56
CA PHE A 199 22.61 8.09 10.25
C PHE A 199 22.65 7.99 11.78
N GLU A 200 23.68 7.35 12.33
CA GLU A 200 23.84 7.13 13.79
C GLU A 200 22.66 6.34 14.43
N SER A 201 21.92 5.57 13.63
CA SER A 201 20.83 4.73 14.14
C SER A 201 21.33 3.52 14.95
N ASP A 202 20.51 2.99 15.84
CA ASP A 202 20.83 1.77 16.58
C ASP A 202 20.67 0.51 15.72
N VAL A 203 19.69 0.54 14.80
CA VAL A 203 19.43 -0.53 13.85
C VAL A 203 19.32 0.06 12.45
N SER A 204 20.02 -0.56 11.49
CA SER A 204 19.90 -0.26 10.06
C SER A 204 19.69 -1.55 9.29
N VAL A 205 18.57 -1.67 8.60
CA VAL A 205 18.24 -2.84 7.79
C VAL A 205 17.84 -2.44 6.37
N ILE A 206 18.20 -3.25 5.40
CA ILE A 206 17.83 -3.06 3.99
C ILE A 206 16.92 -4.20 3.57
N LEU A 207 15.79 -3.84 2.96
CA LEU A 207 14.88 -4.74 2.28
C LEU A 207 14.91 -4.44 0.77
N GLN A 208 14.60 -5.44 -0.04
CA GLN A 208 14.60 -5.34 -1.50
C GLN A 208 13.18 -5.56 -2.07
N PRO A 209 12.31 -4.54 -2.05
CA PRO A 209 10.97 -4.66 -2.62
C PRO A 209 10.99 -4.97 -4.12
N PHE A 210 11.83 -4.29 -4.90
CA PHE A 210 12.08 -4.59 -6.31
C PHE A 210 13.57 -4.58 -6.60
N PRO A 211 14.04 -5.21 -7.70
CA PRO A 211 15.47 -5.32 -8.00
C PRO A 211 16.25 -4.00 -7.97
N LEU A 212 15.66 -2.90 -8.45
CA LEU A 212 16.29 -1.58 -8.48
C LEU A 212 15.67 -0.58 -7.50
N VAL A 213 14.97 -1.06 -6.46
CA VAL A 213 14.31 -0.22 -5.46
C VAL A 213 14.57 -0.77 -4.06
N PRO A 214 15.80 -0.69 -3.55
CA PRO A 214 16.04 -1.02 -2.15
C PRO A 214 15.44 0.07 -1.26
N ILE A 215 14.98 -0.35 -0.07
CA ILE A 215 14.59 0.54 1.02
C ILE A 215 15.45 0.27 2.24
N MET A 216 15.75 1.29 3.00
CA MET A 216 16.49 1.17 4.26
C MET A 216 15.61 1.66 5.40
N ILE A 217 15.55 0.89 6.47
CA ILE A 217 14.86 1.24 7.70
C ILE A 217 15.92 1.52 8.76
N CYS A 218 15.90 2.73 9.31
CA CYS A 218 16.74 3.11 10.43
C CYS A 218 15.88 3.34 11.66
N TYR A 219 16.27 2.74 12.78
CA TYR A 219 15.58 2.84 14.05
C TYR A 219 16.53 3.30 15.13
N TRP A 220 16.11 4.28 15.91
CA TRP A 220 16.79 4.81 17.10
C TRP A 220 15.98 4.42 18.31
N ARG A 221 16.63 3.73 19.24
CA ARG A 221 16.01 3.31 20.51
C ARG A 221 15.72 4.53 21.38
N PRO A 222 14.74 4.43 22.28
CA PRO A 222 14.54 5.50 23.27
C PRO A 222 15.77 5.59 24.19
N ASP A 223 16.24 6.81 24.47
CA ASP A 223 17.41 7.08 25.32
C ASP A 223 17.21 8.36 26.11
N GLU A 224 17.60 8.33 27.42
CA GLU A 224 17.66 9.47 28.36
C GLU A 224 16.51 10.51 28.26
N GLY A 225 15.26 10.03 28.10
CA GLY A 225 14.08 10.90 28.01
C GLY A 225 13.69 11.29 26.58
N LEU A 226 14.43 10.83 25.58
CA LEU A 226 14.05 10.93 24.17
C LEU A 226 13.23 9.70 23.77
N ALA A 227 12.12 9.94 23.07
CA ALA A 227 11.33 8.85 22.49
C ALA A 227 12.09 8.19 21.34
N SER A 228 11.77 6.92 21.07
CA SER A 228 12.26 6.21 19.89
C SER A 228 11.88 6.94 18.60
N SER A 229 12.66 6.77 17.55
CA SER A 229 12.34 7.25 16.22
C SER A 229 12.63 6.20 15.14
N LEU A 230 11.95 6.31 14.02
CA LEU A 230 12.15 5.42 12.88
C LEU A 230 11.92 6.19 11.58
N ASN A 231 12.81 5.97 10.62
CA ASN A 231 12.67 6.51 9.27
C ASN A 231 12.83 5.40 8.22
N ILE A 232 12.06 5.53 7.15
CA ILE A 232 12.15 4.70 5.96
C ILE A 232 12.81 5.54 4.86
N PHE A 233 13.97 5.09 4.40
CA PHE A 233 14.72 5.71 3.32
C PHE A 233 14.60 4.88 2.06
N PHE A 234 14.67 5.55 0.93
CA PHE A 234 14.73 4.97 -0.40
C PHE A 234 16.10 5.27 -1.01
N ASP A 235 16.59 4.37 -1.86
CA ASP A 235 17.69 4.76 -2.74
C ASP A 235 17.22 5.89 -3.65
N LYS A 236 18.06 6.87 -3.91
CA LYS A 236 17.74 8.04 -4.73
C LYS A 236 17.22 7.68 -6.11
N SER A 237 17.70 6.56 -6.68
CA SER A 237 17.22 6.03 -7.97
C SER A 237 15.74 5.63 -7.96
N ALA A 238 15.13 5.43 -6.79
CA ALA A 238 13.72 5.10 -6.67
C ALA A 238 12.80 6.16 -7.30
N GLY A 239 13.22 7.43 -7.34
CA GLY A 239 12.47 8.50 -7.99
C GLY A 239 12.20 8.21 -9.47
N ASN A 240 13.18 7.65 -10.20
CA ASN A 240 13.08 7.30 -11.61
C ASN A 240 12.64 5.84 -11.84
N ASN A 241 12.87 4.96 -10.88
CA ASN A 241 12.55 3.54 -11.04
C ASN A 241 11.10 3.21 -10.65
N ILE A 242 10.53 3.90 -9.65
CA ILE A 242 9.17 3.57 -9.17
C ILE A 242 8.28 4.80 -8.99
N GLY A 243 8.86 5.98 -8.76
CA GLY A 243 8.14 7.22 -8.45
C GLY A 243 7.54 7.27 -7.05
N ALA A 244 7.16 8.47 -6.60
CA ALA A 244 6.69 8.69 -5.24
C ALA A 244 5.37 7.98 -4.92
N ASP A 245 4.44 7.86 -5.86
CA ASP A 245 3.13 7.24 -5.61
C ASP A 245 3.23 5.74 -5.34
N SER A 246 4.02 5.04 -6.14
CA SER A 246 4.28 3.62 -5.93
C SER A 246 5.18 3.38 -4.71
N ALA A 247 6.15 4.26 -4.44
CA ALA A 247 6.95 4.22 -3.21
C ALA A 247 6.09 4.41 -1.96
N PHE A 248 5.09 5.32 -2.01
CA PHE A 248 4.10 5.49 -0.94
C PHE A 248 3.30 4.21 -0.69
N SER A 249 2.69 3.66 -1.75
CA SER A 249 1.86 2.45 -1.66
C SER A 249 2.67 1.27 -1.13
N LEU A 250 3.88 1.11 -1.63
CA LEU A 250 4.79 0.03 -1.23
C LEU A 250 5.21 0.14 0.24
N GLY A 251 5.68 1.32 0.67
CA GLY A 251 6.13 1.53 2.04
C GLY A 251 5.01 1.39 3.06
N THR A 252 3.86 2.07 2.82
CA THR A 252 2.73 2.00 3.75
C THR A 252 2.03 0.64 3.72
N GLY A 253 1.94 -0.02 2.56
CA GLY A 253 1.33 -1.34 2.42
C GLY A 253 2.14 -2.44 3.10
N LEU A 254 3.48 -2.39 2.99
CA LEU A 254 4.38 -3.27 3.72
C LEU A 254 4.16 -3.15 5.24
N VAL A 255 4.09 -1.92 5.74
CA VAL A 255 3.87 -1.67 7.18
C VAL A 255 2.50 -2.18 7.64
N GLN A 256 1.43 -1.96 6.86
CA GLN A 256 0.11 -2.51 7.18
C GLN A 256 0.08 -4.04 7.21
N MET A 257 0.83 -4.67 6.32
CA MET A 257 0.98 -6.13 6.32
C MET A 257 1.70 -6.60 7.59
N LEU A 258 2.80 -5.94 7.98
CA LEU A 258 3.53 -6.26 9.20
C LEU A 258 2.67 -6.07 10.46
N GLU A 259 1.89 -4.99 10.53
CA GLU A 259 0.95 -4.74 11.63
C GLU A 259 -0.09 -5.86 11.77
N LYS A 260 -0.65 -6.33 10.63
CA LYS A 260 -1.58 -7.46 10.64
C LYS A 260 -0.93 -8.77 11.09
N LEU A 261 0.30 -9.05 10.62
CA LEU A 261 1.04 -10.24 11.04
C LEU A 261 1.32 -10.21 12.55
N ALA A 262 1.77 -9.07 13.06
CA ALA A 262 2.04 -8.88 14.49
C ALA A 262 0.79 -9.06 15.36
N THR A 263 -0.39 -8.62 14.87
CA THR A 263 -1.64 -8.72 15.63
C THR A 263 -2.22 -10.15 15.64
N HIS A 264 -2.00 -10.94 14.57
CA HIS A 264 -2.63 -12.25 14.42
C HIS A 264 -1.74 -13.42 14.86
N HIS A 265 -0.43 -13.26 14.76
CA HIS A 265 0.52 -14.36 15.02
C HIS A 265 1.43 -14.09 16.23
N GLY A 266 1.50 -12.86 16.74
CA GLY A 266 2.52 -12.41 17.64
C GLY A 266 3.91 -12.51 16.97
N PHE A 267 4.79 -11.53 17.18
CA PHE A 267 6.22 -11.71 16.91
C PHE A 267 6.90 -12.29 18.13
#